data_99e4fd27d95071b46b883e83efa752a7
#
_entry.id   99e4fd27d95071b46b883e83efa752a7
#
_cell.length_a   1.000
_cell.length_b   1.000
_cell.length_c   1.000
_cell.angle_alpha   90.00
_cell.angle_beta   90.00
_cell.angle_gamma   90.00
#
_symmetry.space_group_name_H-M   'P 1'
#
loop_
_entity.id
_entity.type
_entity.pdbx_description
1 polymer ?
#
loop_
_entity_poly.entity_id
_entity_poly.type
_entity_poly.pdbx_seq_one_letter_code
_entity_poly.pdbx_strand_id
1 'polypeptide(L)'
;MTQRYELVISPTARRQLTERLPESVAFAAYEFIVGPLLDNPQRVGKRLRPPLEDRHSARRGTYRVIYRIDTTDRRVTVVGVVHRSDAYR
;
A
#
# COMPACT_ATOMS: atom_id res chain seq x y z
N MET A 1 13.58 13.67 -15.49
CA MET A 1 12.18 13.50 -15.12
C MET A 1 11.96 12.19 -14.40
N THR A 2 11.37 12.26 -13.24
CA THR A 2 11.09 11.06 -12.47
C THR A 2 9.81 10.41 -12.98
N GLN A 3 9.90 9.17 -13.41
CA GLN A 3 8.73 8.44 -13.83
C GLN A 3 8.10 7.76 -12.63
N ARG A 4 6.85 8.06 -12.41
CA ARG A 4 6.12 7.41 -11.33
C ARG A 4 5.75 5.98 -11.74
N TYR A 5 5.55 5.15 -10.75
CA TYR A 5 5.08 3.80 -10.98
C TYR A 5 3.60 3.81 -11.32
N GLU A 6 3.19 2.82 -12.10
CA GLU A 6 1.76 2.59 -12.34
C GLU A 6 1.15 1.95 -11.11
N LEU A 7 -0.12 2.26 -10.86
CA LEU A 7 -0.84 1.73 -9.71
C LEU A 7 -1.82 0.64 -10.14
N VAL A 8 -1.77 -0.47 -9.43
CA VAL A 8 -2.78 -1.51 -9.50
C VAL A 8 -3.29 -1.75 -8.08
N ILE A 9 -4.59 -1.73 -7.89
CA ILE A 9 -5.19 -2.00 -6.59
C ILE A 9 -5.91 -3.33 -6.67
N SER A 10 -5.51 -4.28 -5.81
CA SER A 10 -6.15 -5.58 -5.79
C SER A 10 -7.62 -5.49 -5.36
N PRO A 11 -8.45 -6.48 -5.70
CA PRO A 11 -9.84 -6.47 -5.24
C PRO A 11 -9.97 -6.41 -3.72
N THR A 12 -9.08 -7.10 -3.00
CA THR A 12 -9.06 -7.06 -1.54
C THR A 12 -8.78 -5.66 -1.02
N ALA A 13 -7.75 -5.03 -1.57
CA ALA A 13 -7.38 -3.67 -1.13
C ALA A 13 -8.48 -2.67 -1.49
N ARG A 14 -9.07 -2.82 -2.66
CA ARG A 14 -10.18 -1.95 -3.06
C ARG A 14 -11.34 -2.06 -2.09
N ARG A 15 -11.70 -3.27 -1.70
CA ARG A 15 -12.79 -3.48 -0.75
C ARG A 15 -12.47 -2.87 0.60
N GLN A 16 -11.23 -3.01 1.06
CA GLN A 16 -10.83 -2.42 2.32
C GLN A 16 -10.95 -0.90 2.28
N LEU A 17 -10.51 -0.29 1.19
CA LEU A 17 -10.58 1.17 1.05
C LEU A 17 -12.01 1.69 0.96
N THR A 18 -12.91 0.94 0.35
CA THR A 18 -14.27 1.42 0.12
C THR A 18 -15.27 0.99 1.17
N GLU A 19 -15.01 -0.12 1.90
CA GLU A 19 -16.02 -0.70 2.77
C GLU A 19 -15.57 -0.92 4.21
N ARG A 20 -14.28 -1.04 4.46
CA ARG A 20 -13.80 -1.47 5.78
C ARG A 20 -13.13 -0.40 6.59
N LEU A 21 -12.45 0.53 5.95
CA LEU A 21 -11.74 1.58 6.66
C LEU A 21 -12.67 2.73 7.00
N PRO A 22 -12.45 3.39 8.14
CA PRO A 22 -13.12 4.66 8.37
C PRO A 22 -12.82 5.62 7.22
N GLU A 23 -13.78 6.48 6.89
CA GLU A 23 -13.67 7.34 5.73
C GLU A 23 -12.40 8.19 5.74
N SER A 24 -12.07 8.78 6.89
CA SER A 24 -10.87 9.62 6.98
C SER A 24 -9.59 8.81 6.77
N VAL A 25 -9.57 7.57 7.26
CA VAL A 25 -8.42 6.70 7.07
C VAL A 25 -8.30 6.27 5.61
N ALA A 26 -9.44 5.93 5.00
CA ALA A 26 -9.46 5.54 3.60
C ALA A 26 -8.95 6.68 2.71
N PHE A 27 -9.37 7.91 2.99
CA PHE A 27 -8.91 9.07 2.23
C PHE A 27 -7.41 9.28 2.39
N ALA A 28 -6.91 9.21 3.62
CA ALA A 28 -5.48 9.39 3.88
C ALA A 28 -4.66 8.28 3.22
N ALA A 29 -5.15 7.04 3.28
CA ALA A 29 -4.47 5.92 2.65
C ALA A 29 -4.41 6.10 1.14
N TYR A 30 -5.50 6.52 0.54
CA TYR A 30 -5.55 6.75 -0.90
C TYR A 30 -4.57 7.85 -1.32
N GLU A 31 -4.52 8.95 -0.57
CA GLU A 31 -3.59 10.03 -0.86
C GLU A 31 -2.14 9.56 -0.80
N PHE A 32 -1.83 8.72 0.18
CA PHE A 32 -0.49 8.15 0.28
C PHE A 32 -0.20 7.23 -0.90
N ILE A 33 -1.16 6.40 -1.27
CA ILE A 33 -0.99 5.43 -2.36
C ILE A 33 -0.73 6.12 -3.69
N VAL A 34 -1.50 7.16 -4.03
CA VAL A 34 -1.37 7.81 -5.33
C VAL A 34 -0.26 8.84 -5.37
N GLY A 35 0.31 9.20 -4.22
CA GLY A 35 1.40 10.17 -4.13
C GLY A 35 2.71 9.51 -3.78
N PRO A 36 3.12 9.58 -2.51
CA PRO A 36 4.45 9.11 -2.10
C PRO A 36 4.76 7.67 -2.48
N LEU A 37 3.76 6.79 -2.43
CA LEU A 37 3.99 5.38 -2.75
C LEU A 37 4.44 5.20 -4.19
N LEU A 38 3.79 5.89 -5.13
CA LEU A 38 4.13 5.75 -6.55
C LEU A 38 5.39 6.51 -6.91
N ASP A 39 5.75 7.52 -6.12
CA ASP A 39 6.97 8.28 -6.37
C ASP A 39 8.21 7.47 -6.02
N ASN A 40 8.17 6.74 -4.90
CA ASN A 40 9.34 5.99 -4.46
C ASN A 40 8.93 4.81 -3.59
N PRO A 41 8.40 3.75 -4.20
CA PRO A 41 7.86 2.63 -3.42
C PRO A 41 8.90 1.87 -2.60
N GLN A 42 10.16 1.85 -3.02
CA GLN A 42 11.19 1.15 -2.25
C GLN A 42 11.52 1.89 -0.96
N ARG A 43 11.36 3.21 -0.96
CA ARG A 43 11.81 4.03 0.15
C ARG A 43 10.76 4.25 1.23
N VAL A 44 9.49 4.29 0.85
CA VAL A 44 8.42 4.63 1.80
C VAL A 44 7.99 3.48 2.67
N GLY A 45 8.44 2.25 2.35
CA GLY A 45 8.10 1.09 3.13
C GLY A 45 9.29 0.17 3.30
N LYS A 46 9.06 -0.96 3.94
CA LYS A 46 10.10 -1.95 4.19
C LYS A 46 9.68 -3.30 3.64
N ARG A 47 10.67 -4.05 3.12
CA ARG A 47 10.41 -5.41 2.67
C ARG A 47 10.03 -6.28 3.86
N LEU A 48 9.06 -7.13 3.67
CA LEU A 48 8.64 -8.06 4.70
C LEU A 48 9.58 -9.24 4.75
N ARG A 49 9.59 -9.93 5.89
CA ARG A 49 10.42 -11.10 6.09
C ARG A 49 9.83 -12.31 5.37
N PRO A 50 10.67 -13.31 5.05
CA PRO A 50 10.15 -14.54 4.47
C PRO A 50 9.05 -15.14 5.33
N PRO A 51 8.04 -15.75 4.73
CA PRO A 51 7.92 -16.05 3.29
C PRO A 51 7.27 -14.93 2.46
N LEU A 52 7.13 -13.72 3.02
CA LEU A 52 6.45 -12.61 2.36
C LEU A 52 7.43 -11.59 1.77
N GLU A 53 8.64 -12.03 1.42
CA GLU A 53 9.67 -11.12 0.95
C GLU A 53 9.38 -10.50 -0.42
N ASP A 54 8.35 -10.97 -1.10
CA ASP A 54 7.89 -10.34 -2.34
C ASP A 54 7.08 -9.07 -2.08
N ARG A 55 6.81 -8.76 -0.81
CA ARG A 55 5.95 -7.64 -0.43
C ARG A 55 6.68 -6.64 0.43
N HIS A 56 6.16 -5.42 0.38
CA HIS A 56 6.59 -4.32 1.23
C HIS A 56 5.42 -3.87 2.10
N SER A 57 5.75 -3.25 3.23
CA SER A 57 4.76 -2.69 4.13
C SER A 57 5.14 -1.25 4.45
N ALA A 58 4.21 -0.33 4.25
CA ALA A 58 4.40 1.06 4.61
C ALA A 58 3.39 1.43 5.70
N ARG A 59 3.92 1.78 6.87
CA ARG A 59 3.09 2.14 8.01
C ARG A 59 2.91 3.65 8.07
N ARG A 60 1.66 4.09 8.17
CA ARG A 60 1.34 5.51 8.25
C ARG A 60 0.20 5.70 9.24
N GLY A 61 0.49 6.37 10.38
CA GLY A 61 -0.53 6.61 11.38
C GLY A 61 -1.16 5.32 11.86
N THR A 62 -2.46 5.18 11.65
CA THR A 62 -3.25 4.04 12.15
C THR A 62 -3.41 2.93 11.13
N TYR A 63 -2.81 3.07 9.95
CA TYR A 63 -3.00 2.06 8.91
C TYR A 63 -1.65 1.65 8.32
N ARG A 64 -1.68 0.53 7.59
CA ARG A 64 -0.53 -0.03 6.91
C ARG A 64 -0.93 -0.45 5.51
N VAL A 65 -0.11 -0.08 4.53
CA VAL A 65 -0.34 -0.46 3.14
C VAL A 65 0.63 -1.58 2.80
N ILE A 66 0.11 -2.71 2.32
CA ILE A 66 0.90 -3.85 1.87
C ILE A 66 0.90 -3.84 0.36
N TYR A 67 2.09 -3.90 -0.25
CA TYR A 67 2.18 -3.75 -1.70
C TYR A 67 3.35 -4.55 -2.25
N ARG A 68 3.31 -4.80 -3.56
CA ARG A 68 4.40 -5.43 -4.31
C ARG A 68 4.92 -4.44 -5.33
N ILE A 69 6.22 -4.54 -5.60
CA ILE A 69 6.88 -3.65 -6.55
C ILE A 69 7.39 -4.47 -7.70
N ASP A 70 6.98 -4.10 -8.91
CA ASP A 70 7.51 -4.67 -10.15
C ASP A 70 8.38 -3.61 -10.78
N THR A 71 9.71 -3.76 -10.63
CA THR A 71 10.63 -2.75 -11.13
C THR A 71 10.79 -2.83 -12.64
N THR A 72 10.57 -4.00 -13.22
CA THR A 72 10.67 -4.19 -14.67
C THR A 72 9.57 -3.40 -15.39
N ASP A 73 8.34 -3.56 -14.95
CA ASP A 73 7.19 -2.87 -15.55
C ASP A 73 6.86 -1.56 -14.86
N ARG A 74 7.62 -1.20 -13.82
CA ARG A 74 7.39 -0.01 -13.01
C ARG A 74 5.94 0.07 -12.55
N ARG A 75 5.54 -0.96 -11.81
CA ARG A 75 4.17 -1.09 -11.34
C ARG A 75 4.16 -1.42 -9.85
N VAL A 76 3.28 -0.77 -9.11
CA VAL A 76 3.04 -1.08 -7.71
C VAL A 76 1.65 -1.68 -7.60
N THR A 77 1.56 -2.87 -7.02
CA THR A 77 0.27 -3.52 -6.75
C THR A 77 0.00 -3.45 -5.26
N VAL A 78 -1.04 -2.72 -4.88
CA VAL A 78 -1.47 -2.66 -3.50
C VAL A 78 -2.31 -3.91 -3.22
N VAL A 79 -1.82 -4.78 -2.36
CA VAL A 79 -2.49 -6.05 -2.08
C VAL A 79 -3.36 -5.98 -0.84
N GLY A 80 -3.15 -4.99 0.01
CA GLY A 80 -4.01 -4.82 1.19
C GLY A 80 -3.77 -3.51 1.88
N VAL A 81 -4.79 -3.04 2.59
CA VAL A 81 -4.69 -1.88 3.46
C VAL A 81 -5.29 -2.30 4.80
N VAL A 82 -4.46 -2.36 5.83
CA VAL A 82 -4.85 -2.89 7.12
C VAL A 82 -4.92 -1.76 8.13
N HIS A 83 -6.07 -1.60 8.76
CA HIS A 83 -6.23 -0.62 9.81
C HIS A 83 -5.69 -1.18 11.12
N ARG A 84 -5.25 -0.29 12.00
CA ARG A 84 -4.70 -0.67 13.29
C ARG A 84 -5.62 -1.61 14.07
N SER A 85 -6.92 -1.34 14.06
CA SER A 85 -7.88 -2.16 14.80
C SER A 85 -7.95 -3.58 14.29
N ASP A 86 -7.67 -3.81 13.00
CA ASP A 86 -7.71 -5.15 12.42
C ASP A 86 -6.43 -5.93 12.70
N ALA A 87 -5.33 -5.24 12.95
CA ALA A 87 -4.03 -5.89 13.14
C ALA A 87 -3.92 -6.63 14.47
N TYR A 88 -4.81 -6.34 15.41
CA TYR A 88 -4.75 -6.90 16.76
C TYR A 88 -5.84 -7.92 17.03
N ARG A 89 -6.37 -8.49 16.01
CA ARG A 89 -7.36 -9.55 16.18
C ARG A 89 -6.73 -10.90 16.42
#